data_749eead02b4a6a3d6ea4e3849e31633e
#
_entry.id   749eead02b4a6a3d6ea4e3849e31633e
#
_cell.length_a   1.000
_cell.length_b   1.000
_cell.length_c   1.000
_cell.angle_alpha   90.00
_cell.angle_beta   90.00
_cell.angle_gamma   90.00
#
_symmetry.space_group_name_H-M   'P 1'
#
loop_
_entity.id
_entity.type
_entity.pdbx_description
1 polymer ?
#
loop_
_entity_poly.entity_id
_entity_poly.type
_entity_poly.pdbx_seq_one_letter_code
_entity_poly.pdbx_strand_id
1 'polypeptide(L)'
;MVWAPRTFYIVAPPNVTMLVLRIAYDGSLFHGSQRQPHGQTVEDTLLSRLCAVDAANYASPPALRLVSRTDRGVSARESFAFLALDKDILLAHNRLERMNAMDGGLWITGLGEGTYSPPYHKEYRYFLPPDVCRGERLEEACALFSGTHDFASFSRHNPEKTTIRTVSLSLDDSTGHPALVFGGTGFLWQMCRRIAYACIGIARGNLQIEQIASLLTHPTKRKIPAAPADFLLLTRVDVPFQCTDLLSGLTAMATYYTAAFERQAALSALSKYLL
;
A
#
# COMPACT_ATOMS: atom_id res chain seq x y z
N MET A 1 -20.75 -14.76 -18.89
CA MET A 1 -21.32 -13.42 -19.11
C MET A 1 -20.20 -12.41 -19.01
N VAL A 2 -19.74 -11.87 -20.16
CA VAL A 2 -18.56 -10.97 -20.22
C VAL A 2 -19.00 -9.59 -19.77
N TRP A 3 -18.47 -9.15 -18.63
CA TRP A 3 -18.72 -7.83 -18.09
C TRP A 3 -17.91 -6.78 -18.88
N ALA A 4 -18.59 -5.95 -19.65
CA ALA A 4 -17.95 -4.81 -20.32
C ALA A 4 -17.60 -3.73 -19.30
N PRO A 5 -16.40 -3.15 -19.34
CA PRO A 5 -16.00 -2.12 -18.37
C PRO A 5 -16.66 -0.78 -18.74
N ARG A 6 -17.81 -0.48 -18.16
CA ARG A 6 -18.26 0.92 -18.07
C ARG A 6 -17.64 1.52 -16.81
N THR A 7 -16.64 2.34 -17.01
CA THR A 7 -15.98 3.16 -15.97
C THR A 7 -16.97 4.23 -15.50
N PHE A 8 -17.91 3.86 -14.64
CA PHE A 8 -18.62 4.86 -13.86
C PHE A 8 -17.80 5.12 -12.59
N TYR A 9 -16.93 6.11 -12.65
CA TYR A 9 -16.49 6.79 -11.45
C TYR A 9 -17.73 7.48 -10.88
N ILE A 10 -18.47 6.80 -10.01
CA ILE A 10 -19.42 7.48 -9.14
C ILE A 10 -18.52 8.21 -8.14
N VAL A 11 -18.25 9.47 -8.44
CA VAL A 11 -17.57 10.38 -7.52
C VAL A 11 -18.53 10.50 -6.34
N ALA A 12 -18.15 9.94 -5.19
CA ALA A 12 -18.89 10.21 -3.96
C ALA A 12 -18.99 11.73 -3.79
N PRO A 13 -20.18 12.28 -3.57
CA PRO A 13 -20.34 13.72 -3.42
C PRO A 13 -19.46 14.21 -2.27
N PRO A 14 -18.84 15.39 -2.38
CA PRO A 14 -18.06 15.97 -1.30
C PRO A 14 -18.95 16.15 -0.06
N ASN A 15 -18.38 15.93 1.14
CA ASN A 15 -19.03 16.12 2.45
C ASN A 15 -20.17 15.14 2.80
N VAL A 16 -20.23 13.97 2.19
CA VAL A 16 -21.14 12.90 2.60
C VAL A 16 -20.41 11.93 3.53
N THR A 17 -21.01 11.62 4.66
CA THR A 17 -20.57 10.53 5.54
C THR A 17 -20.79 9.20 4.82
N MET A 18 -19.72 8.41 4.72
CA MET A 18 -19.73 7.11 4.06
C MET A 18 -19.32 6.03 5.05
N LEU A 19 -19.73 4.82 4.77
CA LEU A 19 -19.19 3.66 5.45
C LEU A 19 -17.72 3.50 5.10
N VAL A 20 -16.89 3.21 6.11
CA VAL A 20 -15.45 3.05 5.96
C VAL A 20 -15.02 1.68 6.45
N LEU A 21 -14.37 0.94 5.59
CA LEU A 21 -13.68 -0.31 5.95
C LEU A 21 -12.20 -0.03 6.10
N ARG A 22 -11.62 -0.36 7.24
CA ARG A 22 -10.17 -0.50 7.37
C ARG A 22 -9.78 -1.87 6.84
N ILE A 23 -8.86 -1.89 5.88
CA ILE A 23 -8.44 -3.09 5.17
C ILE A 23 -6.93 -3.30 5.27
N ALA A 24 -6.53 -4.56 5.27
CA ALA A 24 -5.17 -5.03 5.11
C ALA A 24 -5.09 -6.03 3.96
N TYR A 25 -3.95 -6.12 3.28
CA TYR A 25 -3.79 -7.08 2.18
C TYR A 25 -2.32 -7.44 1.90
N ASP A 26 -2.13 -8.66 1.40
CA ASP A 26 -0.88 -9.14 0.84
C ASP A 26 -0.80 -8.74 -0.64
N GLY A 27 0.04 -7.75 -0.95
CA GLY A 27 0.18 -7.20 -2.29
C GLY A 27 0.69 -8.18 -3.33
N SER A 28 1.38 -9.25 -2.92
CA SER A 28 1.90 -10.28 -3.84
C SER A 28 0.80 -10.97 -4.64
N LEU A 29 -0.41 -10.99 -4.11
CA LEU A 29 -1.60 -11.62 -4.72
C LEU A 29 -2.36 -10.65 -5.64
N PHE A 30 -1.98 -9.37 -5.70
CA PHE A 30 -2.75 -8.36 -6.43
C PHE A 30 -1.93 -7.63 -7.49
N HIS A 31 -2.59 -7.26 -8.56
CA HIS A 31 -2.06 -6.39 -9.61
C HIS A 31 -2.14 -4.89 -9.23
N GLY A 32 -2.06 -4.59 -7.92
CA GLY A 32 -2.21 -3.29 -7.32
C GLY A 32 -3.58 -3.10 -6.67
N SER A 33 -3.76 -1.97 -6.01
CA SER A 33 -4.98 -1.74 -5.23
C SER A 33 -6.17 -1.29 -6.07
N GLN A 34 -5.93 -0.48 -7.11
CA GLN A 34 -6.98 0.12 -7.91
C GLN A 34 -7.35 -0.75 -9.11
N ARG A 35 -8.66 -0.80 -9.43
CA ARG A 35 -9.20 -1.48 -10.62
C ARG A 35 -8.50 -1.09 -11.91
N GLN A 36 -8.19 -2.06 -12.74
CA GLN A 36 -7.55 -1.91 -14.04
C GLN A 36 -8.05 -2.99 -15.01
N PRO A 37 -7.81 -2.84 -16.34
CA PRO A 37 -8.37 -3.75 -17.36
C PRO A 37 -7.93 -5.21 -17.20
N HIS A 38 -6.75 -5.45 -16.62
CA HIS A 38 -6.16 -6.79 -16.52
C HIS A 38 -5.63 -7.06 -15.11
N GLY A 39 -5.90 -8.27 -14.63
CA GLY A 39 -5.44 -8.76 -13.33
C GLY A 39 -6.36 -8.42 -12.17
N GLN A 40 -6.29 -9.23 -11.12
CA GLN A 40 -7.07 -9.07 -9.90
C GLN A 40 -6.51 -7.94 -9.05
N THR A 41 -7.35 -7.01 -8.61
CA THR A 41 -6.98 -5.89 -7.76
C THR A 41 -7.64 -6.00 -6.39
N VAL A 42 -7.14 -5.26 -5.41
CA VAL A 42 -7.76 -5.16 -4.08
C VAL A 42 -9.20 -4.65 -4.19
N GLU A 43 -9.44 -3.63 -5.03
CA GLU A 43 -10.76 -3.06 -5.28
C GLU A 43 -11.73 -4.09 -5.88
N ASP A 44 -11.30 -4.85 -6.90
CA ASP A 44 -12.14 -5.90 -7.51
C ASP A 44 -12.47 -7.00 -6.51
N THR A 45 -11.50 -7.42 -5.70
CA THR A 45 -11.70 -8.47 -4.70
C THR A 45 -12.66 -8.03 -3.61
N LEU A 46 -12.51 -6.78 -3.12
CA LEU A 46 -13.42 -6.26 -2.09
C LEU A 46 -14.85 -6.18 -2.60
N LEU A 47 -15.05 -5.67 -3.83
CA LEU A 47 -16.37 -5.61 -4.46
C LEU A 47 -16.95 -7.01 -4.75
N SER A 48 -16.15 -7.95 -5.21
CA SER A 48 -16.56 -9.35 -5.41
C SER A 48 -17.06 -9.99 -4.11
N ARG A 49 -16.35 -9.78 -2.99
CA ARG A 49 -16.74 -10.31 -1.68
C ARG A 49 -18.04 -9.68 -1.20
N LEU A 50 -18.22 -8.38 -1.38
CA LEU A 50 -19.48 -7.68 -1.07
C LEU A 50 -20.64 -8.30 -1.83
N CYS A 51 -20.50 -8.48 -3.14
CA CYS A 51 -21.54 -9.11 -3.97
C CYS A 51 -21.81 -10.56 -3.58
N ALA A 52 -20.78 -11.33 -3.18
CA ALA A 52 -20.93 -12.73 -2.79
C ALA A 52 -21.68 -12.93 -1.47
N VAL A 53 -21.54 -11.99 -0.51
CA VAL A 53 -22.24 -12.09 0.77
C VAL A 53 -23.66 -11.56 0.72
N ASP A 54 -24.01 -10.78 -0.32
CA ASP A 54 -25.34 -10.17 -0.48
C ASP A 54 -25.74 -9.96 -1.95
N ALA A 55 -25.85 -11.04 -2.68
CA ALA A 55 -26.21 -11.00 -4.10
C ALA A 55 -27.59 -10.39 -4.39
N ALA A 56 -28.52 -10.41 -3.41
CA ALA A 56 -29.86 -9.89 -3.60
C ALA A 56 -29.89 -8.35 -3.64
N ASN A 57 -29.02 -7.68 -2.88
CA ASN A 57 -28.97 -6.21 -2.78
C ASN A 57 -27.95 -5.58 -3.73
N TYR A 58 -27.03 -6.37 -4.32
CA TYR A 58 -25.98 -5.86 -5.21
C TYR A 58 -26.13 -6.38 -6.64
N ALA A 59 -27.21 -5.98 -7.32
CA ALA A 59 -27.34 -6.15 -8.76
C ALA A 59 -26.24 -5.36 -9.51
N SER A 60 -25.70 -4.31 -8.89
CA SER A 60 -24.46 -3.63 -9.29
C SER A 60 -23.62 -3.32 -8.05
N PRO A 61 -22.27 -3.44 -8.11
CA PRO A 61 -21.41 -3.16 -6.97
C PRO A 61 -21.53 -1.70 -6.53
N PRO A 62 -21.47 -1.42 -5.20
CA PRO A 62 -21.54 -0.06 -4.68
C PRO A 62 -20.33 0.76 -5.15
N ALA A 63 -20.48 2.09 -5.15
CA ALA A 63 -19.35 2.97 -5.36
C ALA A 63 -18.32 2.79 -4.24
N LEU A 64 -17.08 2.52 -4.62
CA LEU A 64 -15.97 2.30 -3.71
C LEU A 64 -14.83 3.28 -4.03
N ARG A 65 -14.18 3.80 -3.00
CA ARG A 65 -13.01 4.66 -3.13
C ARG A 65 -11.93 4.27 -2.12
N LEU A 66 -10.78 3.87 -2.62
CA LEU A 66 -9.61 3.60 -1.79
C LEU A 66 -8.85 4.89 -1.45
N VAL A 67 -8.36 5.00 -0.22
CA VAL A 67 -7.55 6.14 0.25
C VAL A 67 -6.16 6.14 -0.36
N SER A 68 -5.59 4.97 -0.61
CA SER A 68 -4.24 4.81 -1.12
C SER A 68 -4.23 3.96 -2.39
N ARG A 69 -3.41 4.37 -3.35
CA ARG A 69 -3.07 3.57 -4.50
C ARG A 69 -1.72 2.91 -4.25
N THR A 70 -1.69 1.59 -4.25
CA THR A 70 -0.45 0.82 -4.18
C THR A 70 -0.18 0.14 -5.51
N ASP A 71 1.11 0.03 -5.86
CA ASP A 71 1.55 -0.70 -7.06
C ASP A 71 1.29 -2.21 -6.90
N ARG A 72 1.36 -2.95 -8.02
CA ARG A 72 1.41 -4.41 -8.00
C ARG A 72 2.53 -4.88 -7.08
N GLY A 73 2.24 -5.83 -6.20
CA GLY A 73 3.18 -6.43 -5.25
C GLY A 73 3.33 -5.67 -3.92
N VAL A 74 2.81 -4.44 -3.81
CA VAL A 74 2.91 -3.65 -2.58
C VAL A 74 1.80 -4.03 -1.62
N SER A 75 2.17 -4.46 -0.40
CA SER A 75 1.25 -4.83 0.67
C SER A 75 0.76 -3.61 1.47
N ALA A 76 -0.35 -3.77 2.19
CA ALA A 76 -0.80 -2.81 3.17
C ALA A 76 -1.22 -3.50 4.47
N ARG A 77 -0.70 -3.02 5.59
CA ARG A 77 -1.17 -3.34 6.94
C ARG A 77 -2.43 -2.54 7.26
N GLU A 78 -2.50 -1.29 6.78
CA GLU A 78 -3.62 -0.41 7.01
C GLU A 78 -3.87 0.45 5.78
N SER A 79 -5.07 0.34 5.23
CA SER A 79 -5.62 1.23 4.22
C SER A 79 -7.12 1.35 4.46
N PHE A 80 -7.79 2.28 3.77
CA PHE A 80 -9.22 2.50 3.98
C PHE A 80 -9.97 2.49 2.65
N ALA A 81 -11.14 1.86 2.67
CA ALA A 81 -12.11 1.83 1.58
C ALA A 81 -13.39 2.55 2.01
N PHE A 82 -13.75 3.60 1.31
CA PHE A 82 -15.01 4.30 1.46
C PHE A 82 -16.06 3.70 0.54
N LEU A 83 -17.22 3.38 1.10
CA LEU A 83 -18.33 2.75 0.40
C LEU A 83 -19.59 3.60 0.52
N ALA A 84 -20.26 3.83 -0.60
CA ALA A 84 -21.61 4.39 -0.63
C ALA A 84 -22.62 3.27 -0.31
N LEU A 85 -22.69 2.90 0.98
CA LEU A 85 -23.45 1.76 1.47
C LEU A 85 -23.95 2.04 2.88
N ASP A 86 -25.13 1.51 3.20
CA ASP A 86 -25.68 1.54 4.56
C ASP A 86 -24.92 0.52 5.44
N LYS A 87 -24.51 0.97 6.64
CA LYS A 87 -23.79 0.15 7.62
C LYS A 87 -24.59 -1.07 8.05
N ASP A 88 -25.90 -0.93 8.24
CA ASP A 88 -26.77 -2.01 8.70
C ASP A 88 -26.81 -3.17 7.71
N ILE A 89 -26.64 -2.87 6.43
CA ILE A 89 -26.52 -3.89 5.40
C ILE A 89 -25.30 -4.78 5.63
N LEU A 90 -24.13 -4.22 5.97
CA LEU A 90 -22.93 -5.01 6.22
C LEU A 90 -22.94 -5.74 7.55
N LEU A 91 -23.56 -5.17 8.58
CA LEU A 91 -23.66 -5.79 9.90
C LEU A 91 -24.66 -6.94 9.93
N ALA A 92 -25.63 -6.97 9.01
CA ALA A 92 -26.61 -8.05 8.94
C ALA A 92 -25.95 -9.39 8.55
N HIS A 93 -26.44 -10.48 9.14
CA HIS A 93 -26.13 -11.88 8.77
C HIS A 93 -24.61 -12.23 8.77
N ASN A 94 -23.82 -11.64 9.68
CA ASN A 94 -22.37 -11.87 9.80
C ASN A 94 -21.63 -11.70 8.46
N ARG A 95 -22.02 -10.71 7.65
CA ARG A 95 -21.45 -10.52 6.32
C ARG A 95 -19.95 -10.19 6.37
N LEU A 96 -19.51 -9.38 7.34
CA LEU A 96 -18.08 -9.05 7.49
C LEU A 96 -17.25 -10.28 7.87
N GLU A 97 -17.75 -11.12 8.76
CA GLU A 97 -17.11 -12.38 9.12
C GLU A 97 -17.02 -13.32 7.92
N ARG A 98 -18.09 -13.43 7.15
CA ARG A 98 -18.11 -14.23 5.91
C ARG A 98 -17.13 -13.68 4.87
N MET A 99 -16.99 -12.36 4.72
CA MET A 99 -16.01 -11.76 3.84
C MET A 99 -14.58 -12.04 4.31
N ASN A 100 -14.32 -12.01 5.61
CA ASN A 100 -13.00 -12.31 6.18
C ASN A 100 -12.65 -13.81 6.15
N ALA A 101 -13.64 -14.69 6.07
CA ALA A 101 -13.44 -16.13 5.89
C ALA A 101 -13.08 -16.52 4.45
N MET A 102 -13.17 -15.61 3.49
CA MET A 102 -12.78 -15.87 2.09
C MET A 102 -11.26 -15.74 1.93
N ASP A 103 -10.64 -16.78 1.37
CA ASP A 103 -9.22 -16.77 1.02
C ASP A 103 -8.88 -15.67 -0.01
N GLY A 104 -7.59 -15.33 -0.12
CA GLY A 104 -7.10 -14.41 -1.15
C GLY A 104 -6.43 -13.14 -0.61
N GLY A 105 -5.90 -13.19 0.63
CA GLY A 105 -4.96 -12.18 1.14
C GLY A 105 -5.51 -10.77 1.30
N LEU A 106 -6.80 -10.62 1.53
CA LEU A 106 -7.48 -9.36 1.84
C LEU A 106 -8.31 -9.53 3.12
N TRP A 107 -8.14 -8.64 4.07
CA TRP A 107 -8.84 -8.67 5.37
C TRP A 107 -9.48 -7.32 5.68
N ILE A 108 -10.70 -7.36 6.21
CA ILE A 108 -11.40 -6.20 6.76
C ILE A 108 -11.11 -6.19 8.26
N THR A 109 -10.24 -5.28 8.69
CA THR A 109 -9.72 -5.21 10.06
C THR A 109 -10.43 -4.19 10.94
N GLY A 110 -11.33 -3.39 10.35
CA GLY A 110 -12.11 -2.41 11.10
C GLY A 110 -13.26 -1.84 10.29
N LEU A 111 -14.24 -1.30 11.02
CA LEU A 111 -15.44 -0.66 10.48
C LEU A 111 -15.64 0.69 11.15
N GLY A 112 -15.99 1.70 10.37
CA GLY A 112 -16.27 3.05 10.83
C GLY A 112 -17.12 3.84 9.85
N GLU A 113 -17.29 5.10 10.16
CA GLU A 113 -17.95 6.08 9.30
C GLU A 113 -17.08 7.32 9.20
N GLY A 114 -17.05 7.95 8.03
CA GLY A 114 -16.25 9.13 7.83
C GLY A 114 -16.51 9.81 6.50
N THR A 115 -16.00 11.02 6.38
CA THR A 115 -16.05 11.80 5.13
C THR A 115 -14.71 11.68 4.40
N TYR A 116 -14.77 11.43 3.11
CA TYR A 116 -13.55 11.38 2.29
C TYR A 116 -12.99 12.80 2.06
N SER A 117 -11.89 13.12 2.73
CA SER A 117 -11.27 14.46 2.76
C SER A 117 -9.74 14.42 2.62
N PRO A 118 -9.17 13.91 1.51
CA PRO A 118 -7.72 13.94 1.30
C PRO A 118 -7.19 15.39 1.17
N PRO A 119 -5.87 15.61 1.39
CA PRO A 119 -4.83 14.59 1.52
C PRO A 119 -4.72 14.01 2.92
N TYR A 120 -4.39 12.71 3.00
CA TYR A 120 -4.08 12.03 4.26
C TYR A 120 -2.57 11.80 4.36
N HIS A 121 -2.01 11.95 5.56
CA HIS A 121 -0.63 11.53 5.80
C HIS A 121 -0.54 10.01 5.76
N LYS A 122 0.53 9.49 5.15
CA LYS A 122 0.78 8.06 4.95
C LYS A 122 2.18 7.72 5.38
N GLU A 123 2.31 6.55 5.99
CA GLU A 123 3.60 5.95 6.31
C GLU A 123 3.79 4.68 5.50
N TYR A 124 4.96 4.58 4.84
CA TYR A 124 5.41 3.36 4.18
C TYR A 124 6.71 2.89 4.79
N ARG A 125 6.90 1.57 4.84
CA ARG A 125 8.17 0.94 5.18
C ARG A 125 8.68 0.15 4.00
N TYR A 126 9.94 0.38 3.64
CA TYR A 126 10.65 -0.43 2.67
C TYR A 126 11.71 -1.24 3.42
N PHE A 127 11.51 -2.54 3.54
CA PHE A 127 12.44 -3.45 4.22
C PHE A 127 13.70 -3.61 3.39
N LEU A 128 14.85 -3.43 4.03
CA LEU A 128 16.14 -3.46 3.35
C LEU A 128 16.61 -4.91 3.14
N PRO A 129 17.33 -5.17 2.02
CA PRO A 129 17.99 -6.45 1.84
C PRO A 129 19.00 -6.74 2.97
N PRO A 130 19.24 -8.01 3.32
CA PRO A 130 20.12 -8.39 4.44
C PRO A 130 21.57 -7.91 4.32
N ASP A 131 22.04 -7.65 3.10
CA ASP A 131 23.37 -7.13 2.79
C ASP A 131 23.47 -5.60 2.93
N VAL A 132 22.37 -4.93 3.19
CA VAL A 132 22.32 -3.48 3.40
C VAL A 132 22.18 -3.19 4.88
N CYS A 133 23.30 -2.91 5.53
CA CYS A 133 23.36 -2.57 6.94
C CYS A 133 23.13 -1.07 7.18
N ARG A 134 22.69 -0.75 8.38
CA ARG A 134 22.71 0.63 8.90
C ARG A 134 24.14 1.16 8.88
N GLY A 135 24.34 2.39 8.43
CA GLY A 135 25.61 3.06 8.38
C GLY A 135 25.47 4.48 7.85
N GLU A 136 26.55 5.25 8.01
CA GLU A 136 26.61 6.68 7.70
C GLU A 136 26.06 7.01 6.29
N ARG A 137 26.47 6.27 5.27
CA ARG A 137 25.99 6.49 3.89
C ARG A 137 24.50 6.33 3.73
N LEU A 138 23.87 5.41 4.45
CA LEU A 138 22.44 5.19 4.38
C LEU A 138 21.69 6.30 5.13
N GLU A 139 22.25 6.78 6.25
CA GLU A 139 21.71 7.90 7.01
C GLU A 139 21.82 9.21 6.22
N GLU A 140 22.94 9.45 5.54
CA GLU A 140 23.11 10.58 4.62
C GLU A 140 22.10 10.53 3.46
N ALA A 141 21.86 9.34 2.89
CA ALA A 141 20.86 9.16 1.84
C ALA A 141 19.46 9.48 2.37
N CYS A 142 19.10 9.05 3.58
CA CYS A 142 17.82 9.40 4.20
C CYS A 142 17.66 10.92 4.40
N ALA A 143 18.71 11.58 4.88
CA ALA A 143 18.74 13.03 5.07
C ALA A 143 18.57 13.77 3.74
N LEU A 144 19.24 13.31 2.67
CA LEU A 144 19.16 13.89 1.33
C LEU A 144 17.72 13.93 0.77
N PHE A 145 16.94 12.86 0.98
CA PHE A 145 15.57 12.78 0.45
C PHE A 145 14.53 13.40 1.37
N SER A 146 14.87 13.72 2.62
CA SER A 146 13.96 14.38 3.55
C SER A 146 13.81 15.85 3.20
N GLY A 147 12.58 16.35 3.27
CA GLY A 147 12.25 17.73 2.92
C GLY A 147 11.38 17.86 1.67
N THR A 148 11.41 19.06 1.09
CA THR A 148 10.63 19.40 -0.12
C THR A 148 11.53 19.42 -1.33
N HIS A 149 11.30 18.50 -2.27
CA HIS A 149 12.12 18.35 -3.48
C HIS A 149 11.25 18.11 -4.71
N ASP A 150 11.86 18.27 -5.88
CA ASP A 150 11.29 17.79 -7.14
C ASP A 150 11.66 16.34 -7.39
N PHE A 151 10.69 15.43 -7.21
CA PHE A 151 10.85 13.99 -7.39
C PHE A 151 10.59 13.53 -8.84
N ALA A 152 10.69 14.38 -9.83
CA ALA A 152 10.47 14.00 -11.22
C ALA A 152 11.37 12.85 -11.68
N SER A 153 12.65 12.82 -11.29
CA SER A 153 13.59 11.71 -11.60
C SER A 153 13.28 10.43 -10.84
N PHE A 154 12.58 10.53 -9.70
CA PHE A 154 12.24 9.43 -8.78
C PHE A 154 10.78 9.00 -8.89
N SER A 155 10.10 9.34 -9.98
CA SER A 155 8.69 8.95 -10.15
C SER A 155 8.40 8.55 -11.58
N ARG A 156 7.36 7.75 -11.77
CA ARG A 156 6.73 7.58 -13.07
C ARG A 156 5.74 8.74 -13.26
N HIS A 157 6.18 9.76 -13.98
CA HIS A 157 5.55 11.06 -14.05
C HIS A 157 4.27 11.07 -14.90
N ASN A 158 3.26 11.80 -14.41
CA ASN A 158 2.16 12.34 -15.23
C ASN A 158 2.45 13.82 -15.51
N PRO A 159 2.59 14.25 -16.78
CA PRO A 159 2.96 15.64 -17.14
C PRO A 159 2.01 16.70 -16.59
N GLU A 160 0.77 16.34 -16.30
CA GLU A 160 -0.28 17.27 -15.80
C GLU A 160 -0.18 17.56 -14.30
N LYS A 161 0.70 16.86 -13.55
CA LYS A 161 0.79 16.98 -12.10
C LYS A 161 2.17 17.45 -11.66
N THR A 162 2.19 18.35 -10.66
CA THR A 162 3.45 18.73 -10.01
C THR A 162 4.16 17.52 -9.44
N THR A 163 5.48 17.50 -9.55
CA THR A 163 6.37 16.48 -9.00
C THR A 163 7.02 16.87 -7.68
N ILE A 164 6.77 18.10 -7.23
CA ILE A 164 7.25 18.60 -5.94
C ILE A 164 6.45 17.93 -4.82
N ARG A 165 7.17 17.33 -3.86
CA ARG A 165 6.60 16.69 -2.66
C ARG A 165 7.44 17.00 -1.43
N THR A 166 6.77 17.01 -0.28
CA THR A 166 7.42 17.03 1.03
C THR A 166 7.36 15.63 1.61
N VAL A 167 8.52 15.08 1.95
CA VAL A 167 8.67 13.71 2.46
C VAL A 167 9.57 13.73 3.68
N SER A 168 9.25 12.93 4.68
CA SER A 168 10.20 12.51 5.71
C SER A 168 10.73 11.12 5.35
N LEU A 169 12.03 10.92 5.50
CA LEU A 169 12.68 9.62 5.31
C LEU A 169 13.62 9.37 6.47
N SER A 170 13.45 8.24 7.13
CA SER A 170 14.30 7.81 8.25
C SER A 170 14.57 6.31 8.17
N LEU A 171 15.52 5.84 8.97
CA LEU A 171 15.85 4.43 9.11
C LEU A 171 15.28 3.93 10.45
N ASP A 172 14.58 2.80 10.42
CA ASP A 172 14.09 2.09 11.61
C ASP A 172 14.55 0.64 11.58
N ASP A 173 15.16 0.19 12.67
CA ASP A 173 15.63 -1.18 12.89
C ASP A 173 15.01 -1.83 14.15
N SER A 174 14.00 -1.19 14.73
CA SER A 174 13.36 -1.61 15.99
C SER A 174 12.77 -3.03 15.96
N THR A 175 12.48 -3.55 14.77
CA THR A 175 11.89 -4.89 14.57
C THR A 175 12.95 -5.97 14.29
N GLY A 176 14.24 -5.65 14.29
CA GLY A 176 15.33 -6.54 13.88
C GLY A 176 15.45 -6.69 12.34
N HIS A 177 14.62 -6.01 11.59
CA HIS A 177 14.67 -5.95 10.12
C HIS A 177 14.73 -4.48 9.71
N PRO A 178 15.91 -3.95 9.32
CA PRO A 178 16.07 -2.55 8.96
C PRO A 178 15.13 -2.15 7.82
N ALA A 179 14.48 -0.99 7.96
CA ALA A 179 13.57 -0.47 6.97
C ALA A 179 13.74 1.04 6.79
N LEU A 180 13.58 1.51 5.55
CA LEU A 180 13.38 2.92 5.24
C LEU A 180 11.93 3.28 5.55
N VAL A 181 11.71 4.28 6.38
CA VAL A 181 10.37 4.77 6.76
C VAL A 181 10.10 6.07 6.04
N PHE A 182 9.08 6.05 5.18
CA PHE A 182 8.63 7.19 4.38
C PHE A 182 7.37 7.78 5.00
N GLY A 183 7.37 9.08 5.29
CA GLY A 183 6.18 9.82 5.72
C GLY A 183 5.84 10.96 4.75
N GLY A 184 4.54 11.18 4.48
CA GLY A 184 4.10 12.29 3.64
C GLY A 184 2.63 12.21 3.26
N THR A 185 2.08 13.35 2.79
CA THR A 185 0.66 13.44 2.41
C THR A 185 0.37 13.04 0.96
N GLY A 186 1.41 12.85 0.14
CA GLY A 186 1.24 12.46 -1.27
C GLY A 186 2.52 11.91 -1.87
N PHE A 187 2.46 10.67 -2.33
CA PHE A 187 3.54 10.03 -3.05
C PHE A 187 3.21 9.92 -4.54
N LEU A 188 4.21 10.15 -5.38
CA LEU A 188 4.09 9.94 -6.83
C LEU A 188 4.20 8.44 -7.16
N TRP A 189 3.75 8.06 -8.37
CA TRP A 189 3.82 6.68 -8.80
C TRP A 189 5.25 6.12 -8.76
N GLN A 190 5.43 5.01 -8.03
CA GLN A 190 6.71 4.32 -7.77
C GLN A 190 7.73 5.14 -6.96
N MET A 191 7.38 6.27 -6.38
CA MET A 191 8.31 7.20 -5.74
C MET A 191 9.10 6.54 -4.61
N CYS A 192 8.43 5.95 -3.61
CA CYS A 192 9.10 5.29 -2.49
C CYS A 192 10.08 4.21 -2.95
N ARG A 193 9.71 3.40 -3.94
CA ARG A 193 10.55 2.33 -4.47
C ARG A 193 11.78 2.86 -5.24
N ARG A 194 11.66 3.98 -5.95
CA ARG A 194 12.79 4.61 -6.65
C ARG A 194 13.75 5.28 -5.68
N ILE A 195 13.22 5.90 -4.62
CA ILE A 195 14.06 6.42 -3.54
C ILE A 195 14.76 5.27 -2.82
N ALA A 196 14.05 4.18 -2.49
CA ALA A 196 14.65 2.99 -1.88
C ALA A 196 15.78 2.40 -2.74
N TYR A 197 15.61 2.32 -4.07
CA TYR A 197 16.67 1.89 -4.99
C TYR A 197 17.91 2.80 -4.88
N ALA A 198 17.72 4.12 -4.83
CA ALA A 198 18.81 5.07 -4.71
C ALA A 198 19.53 4.94 -3.35
N CYS A 199 18.79 4.86 -2.25
CA CYS A 199 19.36 4.66 -0.91
C CYS A 199 20.17 3.36 -0.80
N ILE A 200 19.64 2.25 -1.33
CA ILE A 200 20.36 0.96 -1.37
C ILE A 200 21.62 1.07 -2.23
N GLY A 201 21.54 1.74 -3.38
CA GLY A 201 22.69 1.95 -4.26
C GLY A 201 23.78 2.80 -3.63
N ILE A 202 23.42 3.83 -2.87
CA ILE A 202 24.38 4.68 -2.10
C ILE A 202 25.02 3.85 -0.98
N ALA A 203 24.20 3.11 -0.22
CA ALA A 203 24.70 2.27 0.88
C ALA A 203 25.71 1.22 0.40
N ARG A 204 25.46 0.62 -0.78
CA ARG A 204 26.37 -0.35 -1.43
C ARG A 204 27.58 0.28 -2.14
N GLY A 205 27.64 1.62 -2.22
CA GLY A 205 28.67 2.34 -2.97
C GLY A 205 28.54 2.27 -4.50
N ASN A 206 27.40 1.77 -5.02
CA ASN A 206 27.10 1.66 -6.45
C ASN A 206 26.62 2.98 -7.07
N LEU A 207 26.14 3.90 -6.24
CA LEU A 207 25.68 5.23 -6.62
C LEU A 207 26.39 6.27 -5.74
N GLN A 208 26.77 7.38 -6.37
CA GLN A 208 27.36 8.52 -5.65
C GLN A 208 26.26 9.46 -5.18
N ILE A 209 26.34 9.93 -3.93
CA ILE A 209 25.32 10.75 -3.30
C ILE A 209 25.15 12.10 -4.03
N GLU A 210 26.25 12.66 -4.56
CA GLU A 210 26.25 13.93 -5.28
C GLU A 210 25.49 13.82 -6.61
N GLN A 211 25.58 12.68 -7.29
CA GLN A 211 24.82 12.41 -8.50
C GLN A 211 23.33 12.33 -8.20
N ILE A 212 22.95 11.69 -7.10
CA ILE A 212 21.56 11.59 -6.66
C ILE A 212 21.02 12.95 -6.21
N ALA A 213 21.81 13.73 -5.48
CA ALA A 213 21.47 15.11 -5.08
C ALA A 213 21.21 16.00 -6.30
N SER A 214 22.04 15.89 -7.32
CA SER A 214 21.86 16.62 -8.59
C SER A 214 20.53 16.30 -9.27
N LEU A 215 19.99 15.08 -9.15
CA LEU A 215 18.71 14.69 -9.74
C LEU A 215 17.50 15.26 -9.00
N LEU A 216 17.64 15.71 -7.76
CA LEU A 216 16.61 16.42 -7.02
C LEU A 216 16.53 17.90 -7.37
N THR A 217 17.67 18.50 -7.73
CA THR A 217 17.76 19.93 -8.12
C THR A 217 17.60 20.13 -9.62
N HIS A 218 18.08 19.19 -10.43
CA HIS A 218 18.03 19.21 -11.90
C HIS A 218 17.43 17.89 -12.43
N PRO A 219 16.10 17.74 -12.36
CA PRO A 219 15.44 16.52 -12.80
C PRO A 219 15.69 16.20 -14.28
N THR A 220 15.93 14.94 -14.59
CA THR A 220 16.19 14.47 -15.94
C THR A 220 15.07 13.57 -16.47
N LYS A 221 15.06 13.34 -17.80
CA LYS A 221 14.15 12.37 -18.43
C LYS A 221 14.49 10.93 -18.04
N ARG A 222 15.77 10.66 -17.73
CA ARG A 222 16.23 9.33 -17.26
C ARG A 222 15.73 9.11 -15.84
N LYS A 223 14.98 8.04 -15.64
CA LYS A 223 14.40 7.70 -14.34
C LYS A 223 15.29 6.74 -13.57
N ILE A 224 15.39 6.95 -12.27
CA ILE A 224 15.99 5.97 -11.35
C ILE A 224 15.11 4.71 -11.38
N PRO A 225 15.68 3.49 -11.45
CA PRO A 225 14.93 2.24 -11.37
C PRO A 225 14.09 2.15 -10.08
N ALA A 226 13.03 1.37 -10.11
CA ALA A 226 12.23 1.08 -8.93
C ALA A 226 12.72 -0.21 -8.26
N ALA A 227 12.97 -0.16 -6.96
CA ALA A 227 13.27 -1.36 -6.17
C ALA A 227 12.07 -2.34 -6.15
N PRO A 228 12.25 -3.63 -5.85
CA PRO A 228 11.18 -4.62 -5.80
C PRO A 228 9.99 -4.17 -4.96
N ALA A 229 8.78 -4.51 -5.39
CA ALA A 229 7.56 -4.06 -4.74
C ALA A 229 7.27 -4.82 -3.44
N ASP A 230 7.67 -6.09 -3.37
CA ASP A 230 7.36 -7.02 -2.29
C ASP A 230 7.95 -6.61 -0.93
N PHE A 231 8.95 -5.72 -0.96
CA PHE A 231 9.57 -5.15 0.25
C PHE A 231 8.93 -3.84 0.70
N LEU A 232 7.92 -3.31 -0.02
CA LEU A 232 7.22 -2.08 0.36
C LEU A 232 5.88 -2.40 1.02
N LEU A 233 5.67 -1.85 2.20
CA LEU A 233 4.46 -1.99 2.99
C LEU A 233 3.88 -0.62 3.34
N LEU A 234 2.61 -0.38 3.02
CA LEU A 234 1.84 0.74 3.58
C LEU A 234 1.46 0.37 5.02
N THR A 235 2.07 1.04 6.00
CA THR A 235 1.91 0.71 7.43
C THR A 235 0.79 1.47 8.09
N ARG A 236 0.58 2.74 7.71
CA ARG A 236 -0.38 3.63 8.36
C ARG A 236 -0.93 4.69 7.41
N VAL A 237 -2.19 5.05 7.62
CA VAL A 237 -2.84 6.22 7.02
C VAL A 237 -3.51 7.02 8.11
N ASP A 238 -3.12 8.27 8.32
CA ASP A 238 -3.72 9.14 9.32
C ASP A 238 -5.04 9.69 8.77
N VAL A 239 -6.14 9.26 9.37
CA VAL A 239 -7.51 9.63 9.00
C VAL A 239 -8.20 10.35 10.15
N PRO A 240 -9.11 11.32 9.89
CA PRO A 240 -9.78 12.10 10.92
C PRO A 240 -11.02 11.42 11.52
N PHE A 241 -11.10 10.10 11.44
CA PHE A 241 -12.20 9.29 11.97
C PHE A 241 -11.67 8.02 12.63
N GLN A 242 -12.51 7.35 13.40
CA GLN A 242 -12.17 6.10 14.08
C GLN A 242 -12.89 4.92 13.44
N CYS A 243 -12.22 3.76 13.45
CA CYS A 243 -12.80 2.48 13.11
C CYS A 243 -12.79 1.56 14.33
N THR A 244 -13.89 0.89 14.59
CA THR A 244 -13.96 -0.20 15.54
C THR A 244 -13.23 -1.42 14.96
N ASP A 245 -12.40 -2.05 15.76
CA ASP A 245 -11.67 -3.25 15.36
C ASP A 245 -12.60 -4.41 15.05
N LEU A 246 -12.30 -5.14 14.00
CA LEU A 246 -12.95 -6.39 13.63
C LEU A 246 -12.01 -7.56 13.92
N LEU A 247 -12.28 -8.27 15.02
CA LEU A 247 -11.44 -9.37 15.50
C LEU A 247 -11.30 -10.47 14.45
N SER A 248 -12.37 -10.79 13.71
CA SER A 248 -12.33 -11.78 12.63
C SER A 248 -11.27 -11.48 11.57
N GLY A 249 -11.19 -10.22 11.13
CA GLY A 249 -10.20 -9.80 10.14
C GLY A 249 -8.78 -9.78 10.70
N LEU A 250 -8.59 -9.30 11.92
CA LEU A 250 -7.29 -9.28 12.59
C LEU A 250 -6.76 -10.69 12.82
N THR A 251 -7.62 -11.61 13.29
CA THR A 251 -7.25 -13.03 13.51
C THR A 251 -6.93 -13.72 12.19
N ALA A 252 -7.76 -13.56 11.14
CA ALA A 252 -7.50 -14.17 9.85
C ALA A 252 -6.18 -13.69 9.23
N MET A 253 -5.88 -12.39 9.31
CA MET A 253 -4.61 -11.81 8.89
C MET A 253 -3.43 -12.39 9.67
N ALA A 254 -3.51 -12.45 11.00
CA ALA A 254 -2.46 -13.00 11.86
C ALA A 254 -2.19 -14.48 11.54
N THR A 255 -3.24 -15.29 11.38
CA THR A 255 -3.14 -16.71 11.01
C THR A 255 -2.45 -16.88 9.66
N TYR A 256 -2.83 -16.09 8.65
CA TYR A 256 -2.21 -16.12 7.33
C TYR A 256 -0.69 -15.86 7.39
N TYR A 257 -0.27 -14.79 8.05
CA TYR A 257 1.16 -14.43 8.13
C TYR A 257 1.96 -15.39 9.00
N THR A 258 1.36 -15.97 10.07
CA THR A 258 2.00 -17.02 10.87
C THR A 258 2.29 -18.25 10.01
N ALA A 259 1.30 -18.72 9.25
CA ALA A 259 1.48 -19.87 8.37
C ALA A 259 2.50 -19.60 7.24
N ALA A 260 2.50 -18.38 6.68
CA ALA A 260 3.48 -17.96 5.68
C ALA A 260 4.91 -17.94 6.26
N PHE A 261 5.08 -17.43 7.48
CA PHE A 261 6.37 -17.42 8.18
C PHE A 261 6.88 -18.82 8.47
N GLU A 262 6.04 -19.71 9.00
CA GLU A 262 6.38 -21.11 9.26
C GLU A 262 6.81 -21.84 7.98
N ARG A 263 6.06 -21.63 6.87
CA ARG A 263 6.40 -22.19 5.56
C ARG A 263 7.76 -21.69 5.07
N GLN A 264 8.04 -20.40 5.20
CA GLN A 264 9.31 -19.80 4.78
C GLN A 264 10.49 -20.33 5.61
N ALA A 265 10.31 -20.47 6.93
CA ALA A 265 11.29 -21.05 7.83
C ALA A 265 11.60 -22.51 7.45
N ALA A 266 10.58 -23.32 7.15
CA ALA A 266 10.74 -24.69 6.69
C ALA A 266 11.50 -24.78 5.36
N LEU A 267 11.17 -23.92 4.37
CA LEU A 267 11.87 -23.85 3.09
C LEU A 267 13.34 -23.44 3.27
N SER A 268 13.62 -22.48 4.16
CA SER A 268 14.98 -22.07 4.49
C SER A 268 15.79 -23.19 5.15
N ALA A 269 15.16 -23.99 6.03
CA ALA A 269 15.79 -25.16 6.63
C ALA A 269 16.11 -26.23 5.57
N LEU A 270 15.13 -26.53 4.69
CA LEU A 270 15.30 -27.50 3.59
C LEU A 270 16.42 -27.11 2.64
N SER A 271 16.56 -25.83 2.29
CA SER A 271 17.62 -25.37 1.39
C SER A 271 19.03 -25.63 1.93
N LYS A 272 19.20 -25.61 3.27
CA LYS A 272 20.49 -25.95 3.92
C LYS A 272 20.86 -27.42 3.83
N TYR A 273 19.89 -28.31 3.59
CA TYR A 273 20.14 -29.75 3.38
C TYR A 273 20.38 -30.11 1.91
N LEU A 274 20.01 -29.21 0.98
CA LEU A 274 20.13 -29.43 -0.46
C LEU A 274 21.40 -28.82 -1.06
N LEU A 275 22.11 -27.97 -0.31
CA LEU A 275 23.40 -27.35 -0.65
C LEU A 275 24.54 -27.96 0.15
#